data_e917ce8a1fb21aa855f7829d8ccbf209
#
_entry.id   e917ce8a1fb21aa855f7829d8ccbf209
#
_cell.length_a   1.000
_cell.length_b   1.000
_cell.length_c   1.000
_cell.angle_alpha   90.00
_cell.angle_beta   90.00
_cell.angle_gamma   90.00
#
_symmetry.space_group_name_H-M   'P 1'
#
loop_
_entity.id
_entity.type
_entity.pdbx_description
1 polymer ?
#
loop_
_entity_poly.entity_id
_entity_poly.type
_entity_poly.pdbx_seq_one_letter_code
_entity_poly.pdbx_strand_id
1 'polypeptide(L)'
;MINKIHHLQDVNNEMLAYYFNDLKSDTTIFFFGGYSSDMTGTKATALNNWTESNGINYLRFDYSGHGQSSGDLSEGTISKWLGEAEFFFEKFKSKKNIIIGSSMGGWIALLTALKNIDINGLIGIASAPDFTKNEWDK
;
A
#
# COMPACT_ATOMS: atom_id res chain seq x y z
N MET A 1 14.24 16.46 2.04
CA MET A 1 14.19 15.33 3.00
C MET A 1 13.18 14.28 2.53
N ILE A 2 13.65 13.07 2.34
CA ILE A 2 12.80 11.93 2.08
C ILE A 2 12.11 11.50 3.36
N ASN A 3 11.46 10.54 3.64
CA ASN A 3 10.88 10.07 4.91
C ASN A 3 10.05 11.12 5.65
N LYS A 4 9.39 12.00 4.91
CA LYS A 4 8.45 12.96 5.49
C LYS A 4 7.03 12.44 5.27
N ILE A 5 6.20 12.48 6.34
CA ILE A 5 4.82 12.07 6.23
C ILE A 5 4.00 13.14 5.49
N HIS A 6 3.16 12.68 4.58
CA HIS A 6 2.25 13.51 3.81
C HIS A 6 0.84 12.98 3.94
N HIS A 7 -0.14 13.79 3.59
CA HIS A 7 -1.53 13.40 3.59
C HIS A 7 -2.18 13.81 2.27
N LEU A 8 -3.02 12.92 1.72
CA LEU A 8 -3.82 13.20 0.54
C LEU A 8 -5.26 12.79 0.81
N GLN A 9 -6.17 13.63 0.36
CA GLN A 9 -7.59 13.32 0.45
C GLN A 9 -8.00 12.47 -0.76
N ASP A 10 -8.64 11.33 -0.51
CA ASP A 10 -9.11 10.47 -1.59
C ASP A 10 -10.52 10.85 -2.04
N VAL A 11 -11.08 10.08 -2.98
CA VAL A 11 -12.41 10.36 -3.55
C VAL A 11 -13.54 10.18 -2.55
N ASN A 12 -13.30 9.50 -1.44
CA ASN A 12 -14.28 9.27 -0.38
C ASN A 12 -14.10 10.23 0.79
N ASN A 13 -13.32 11.31 0.61
CA ASN A 13 -13.01 12.32 1.61
C ASN A 13 -12.21 11.79 2.81
N GLU A 14 -11.59 10.62 2.68
CA GLU A 14 -10.64 10.16 3.70
C GLU A 14 -9.32 10.86 3.53
N MET A 15 -8.71 11.28 4.62
CA MET A 15 -7.38 11.87 4.61
C MET A 15 -6.36 10.77 4.86
N LEU A 16 -5.64 10.37 3.82
CA LEU A 16 -4.74 9.22 3.86
C LEU A 16 -3.30 9.65 4.05
N ALA A 17 -2.65 9.08 5.06
CA ALA A 17 -1.24 9.34 5.38
C ALA A 17 -0.34 8.44 4.54
N TYR A 18 0.77 8.99 4.05
CA TYR A 18 1.71 8.22 3.25
C TYR A 18 3.12 8.80 3.33
N TYR A 19 4.09 7.96 2.94
CA TYR A 19 5.46 8.37 2.63
C TYR A 19 5.74 8.04 1.17
N PHE A 20 6.31 8.99 0.47
CA PHE A 20 6.78 8.74 -0.89
C PHE A 20 8.20 9.28 -1.03
N ASN A 21 9.14 8.40 -1.33
CA ASN A 21 10.53 8.76 -1.62
C ASN A 21 10.71 8.80 -3.13
N ASP A 22 10.79 9.99 -3.68
CA ASP A 22 11.05 10.19 -5.11
C ASP A 22 12.55 10.33 -5.34
N LEU A 23 13.18 9.26 -5.78
CA LEU A 23 14.62 9.22 -6.04
C LEU A 23 14.91 9.35 -7.54
N LYS A 24 13.93 9.82 -8.32
CA LYS A 24 14.04 10.00 -9.77
C LYS A 24 14.33 8.69 -10.49
N SER A 25 13.81 7.60 -9.97
CA SER A 25 13.94 6.27 -10.57
C SER A 25 12.83 6.04 -11.60
N ASP A 26 13.11 5.19 -12.58
CA ASP A 26 12.08 4.67 -13.48
C ASP A 26 11.20 3.61 -12.80
N THR A 27 11.59 3.15 -11.63
CA THR A 27 10.90 2.09 -10.91
C THR A 27 10.34 2.61 -9.60
N THR A 28 9.09 2.27 -9.32
CA THR A 28 8.45 2.54 -8.03
C THR A 28 8.02 1.23 -7.39
N ILE A 29 8.35 1.07 -6.13
CA ILE A 29 7.86 -0.03 -5.31
C ILE A 29 6.76 0.52 -4.41
N PHE A 30 5.62 -0.18 -4.39
CA PHE A 30 4.47 0.12 -3.55
C PHE A 30 4.36 -0.95 -2.48
N PHE A 31 4.22 -0.55 -1.23
CA PHE A 31 3.99 -1.49 -0.14
C PHE A 31 2.55 -1.38 0.35
N PHE A 32 1.83 -2.49 0.29
CA PHE A 32 0.46 -2.60 0.79
C PHE A 32 0.49 -3.41 2.09
N GLY A 33 0.14 -2.76 3.18
CA GLY A 33 0.22 -3.35 4.52
C GLY A 33 -0.94 -4.27 4.86
N GLY A 34 -0.85 -4.88 6.02
CA GLY A 34 -1.85 -5.79 6.54
C GLY A 34 -2.95 -5.11 7.34
N TYR A 35 -3.99 -5.88 7.65
CA TYR A 35 -5.10 -5.43 8.48
C TYR A 35 -4.61 -5.02 9.87
N SER A 36 -5.07 -3.88 10.33
CA SER A 36 -4.73 -3.33 11.64
C SER A 36 -3.24 -3.04 11.84
N SER A 37 -2.47 -2.99 10.75
CA SER A 37 -1.05 -2.59 10.75
C SER A 37 -0.92 -1.14 10.28
N ASP A 38 0.27 -0.60 10.35
CA ASP A 38 0.55 0.71 9.81
C ASP A 38 1.86 0.71 8.99
N MET A 39 2.11 1.82 8.30
CA MET A 39 3.25 1.96 7.39
C MET A 39 4.59 2.11 8.08
N THR A 40 4.62 2.11 9.42
CA THR A 40 5.86 2.15 10.20
C THR A 40 6.29 0.78 10.71
N GLY A 41 5.59 -0.28 10.29
CA GLY A 41 5.94 -1.64 10.67
C GLY A 41 7.28 -2.10 10.14
N THR A 42 7.73 -3.25 10.63
CA THR A 42 9.08 -3.76 10.35
C THR A 42 9.35 -3.96 8.85
N LYS A 43 8.39 -4.59 8.15
CA LYS A 43 8.55 -4.87 6.71
C LYS A 43 8.57 -3.59 5.90
N ALA A 44 7.65 -2.68 6.19
CA ALA A 44 7.55 -1.41 5.48
C ALA A 44 8.84 -0.58 5.65
N THR A 45 9.36 -0.55 6.87
CA THR A 45 10.58 0.19 7.20
C THR A 45 11.83 -0.46 6.58
N ALA A 46 11.92 -1.79 6.59
CA ALA A 46 13.03 -2.49 5.97
C ALA A 46 13.09 -2.23 4.45
N LEU A 47 11.93 -2.21 3.80
CA LEU A 47 11.85 -1.87 2.38
C LEU A 47 12.24 -0.42 2.12
N ASN A 48 11.92 0.48 3.02
CA ASN A 48 12.33 1.88 2.91
C ASN A 48 13.86 1.99 2.87
N ASN A 49 14.54 1.30 3.75
CA ASN A 49 16.00 1.31 3.80
C ASN A 49 16.61 0.69 2.55
N TRP A 50 16.05 -0.41 2.09
CA TRP A 50 16.56 -1.11 0.91
C TRP A 50 16.35 -0.28 -0.36
N THR A 51 15.16 0.28 -0.57
CA THR A 51 14.86 1.08 -1.76
C THR A 51 15.69 2.35 -1.80
N GLU A 52 15.86 2.98 -0.64
CA GLU A 52 16.70 4.19 -0.52
C GLU A 52 18.14 3.88 -0.91
N SER A 53 18.70 2.77 -0.41
CA SER A 53 20.07 2.37 -0.72
C SER A 53 20.26 2.00 -2.19
N ASN A 54 19.21 1.59 -2.87
CA ASN A 54 19.26 1.17 -4.27
C ASN A 54 18.70 2.21 -5.25
N GLY A 55 18.36 3.40 -4.77
CA GLY A 55 17.89 4.50 -5.62
C GLY A 55 16.55 4.24 -6.27
N ILE A 56 15.65 3.51 -5.62
CA ILE A 56 14.34 3.14 -6.15
C ILE A 56 13.26 3.95 -5.43
N ASN A 57 12.28 4.47 -6.16
CA ASN A 57 11.15 5.19 -5.56
C ASN A 57 10.33 4.22 -4.71
N TYR A 58 9.82 4.71 -3.59
CA TYR A 58 9.07 3.86 -2.65
C TYR A 58 7.87 4.60 -2.10
N LEU A 59 6.69 3.98 -2.26
CA LEU A 59 5.43 4.46 -1.70
C LEU A 59 4.92 3.46 -0.66
N ARG A 60 4.64 3.95 0.55
CA ARG A 60 3.94 3.21 1.60
C ARG A 60 2.88 4.14 2.19
N PHE A 61 1.78 3.58 2.65
CA PHE A 61 0.65 4.38 3.13
C PHE A 61 -0.15 3.63 4.19
N ASP A 62 -0.97 4.37 4.90
CA ASP A 62 -1.95 3.81 5.84
C ASP A 62 -3.33 3.82 5.18
N TYR A 63 -4.01 2.67 5.18
CA TYR A 63 -5.42 2.63 4.78
C TYR A 63 -6.25 3.48 5.73
N SER A 64 -7.45 3.86 5.31
CA SER A 64 -8.41 4.50 6.23
C SER A 64 -8.63 3.61 7.46
N GLY A 65 -8.80 4.23 8.61
CA GLY A 65 -8.93 3.53 9.88
C GLY A 65 -7.65 2.93 10.43
N HIS A 66 -6.52 3.13 9.75
CA HIS A 66 -5.21 2.62 10.14
C HIS A 66 -4.23 3.76 10.39
N GLY A 67 -3.30 3.55 11.29
CA GLY A 67 -2.17 4.46 11.52
C GLY A 67 -2.60 5.92 11.65
N GLN A 68 -2.05 6.76 10.78
CA GLN A 68 -2.30 8.20 10.81
C GLN A 68 -3.33 8.68 9.77
N SER A 69 -3.98 7.74 9.10
CA SER A 69 -5.07 8.07 8.18
C SER A 69 -6.37 8.28 8.95
N SER A 70 -7.29 9.03 8.35
CA SER A 70 -8.61 9.25 8.93
C SER A 70 -9.49 8.00 8.81
N GLY A 71 -10.68 8.06 9.36
CA GLY A 71 -11.65 6.99 9.27
C GLY A 71 -11.65 6.08 10.49
N ASP A 72 -12.59 5.15 10.49
CA ASP A 72 -12.79 4.19 11.55
C ASP A 72 -12.55 2.78 11.00
N LEU A 73 -11.73 2.00 11.68
CA LEU A 73 -11.43 0.64 11.26
C LEU A 73 -12.70 -0.20 11.09
N SER A 74 -13.69 0.01 11.96
CA SER A 74 -14.95 -0.72 11.93
C SER A 74 -15.79 -0.46 10.66
N GLU A 75 -15.54 0.64 9.96
CA GLU A 75 -16.24 0.99 8.74
C GLU A 75 -15.48 0.57 7.48
N GLY A 76 -14.32 -0.06 7.64
CA GLY A 76 -13.49 -0.48 6.53
C GLY A 76 -14.01 -1.74 5.85
N THR A 77 -13.75 -1.83 4.57
CA THR A 77 -14.00 -3.03 3.75
C THR A 77 -12.83 -3.22 2.80
N ILE A 78 -12.69 -4.42 2.28
CA ILE A 78 -11.66 -4.69 1.26
C ILE A 78 -11.87 -3.78 0.04
N SER A 79 -13.10 -3.57 -0.37
CA SER A 79 -13.40 -2.70 -1.52
C SER A 79 -12.95 -1.27 -1.27
N LYS A 80 -13.16 -0.76 -0.07
CA LYS A 80 -12.72 0.59 0.30
C LYS A 80 -11.21 0.70 0.30
N TRP A 81 -10.53 -0.24 0.94
CA TRP A 81 -9.07 -0.25 1.03
C TRP A 81 -8.41 -0.51 -0.33
N LEU A 82 -9.03 -1.34 -1.16
CA LEU A 82 -8.58 -1.53 -2.54
C LEU A 82 -8.63 -0.21 -3.31
N GLY A 83 -9.72 0.52 -3.20
CA GLY A 83 -9.85 1.83 -3.84
C GLY A 83 -8.77 2.81 -3.39
N GLU A 84 -8.42 2.79 -2.11
CA GLU A 84 -7.35 3.62 -1.57
C GLU A 84 -5.98 3.22 -2.12
N ALA A 85 -5.72 1.92 -2.21
CA ALA A 85 -4.48 1.41 -2.81
C ALA A 85 -4.37 1.79 -4.28
N GLU A 86 -5.47 1.67 -5.02
CA GLU A 86 -5.50 2.06 -6.43
C GLU A 86 -5.31 3.56 -6.61
N PHE A 87 -5.85 4.36 -5.70
CA PHE A 87 -5.64 5.81 -5.69
C PHE A 87 -4.16 6.16 -5.59
N PHE A 88 -3.43 5.53 -4.67
CA PHE A 88 -1.99 5.76 -4.54
C PHE A 88 -1.21 5.21 -5.73
N PHE A 89 -1.60 4.05 -6.24
CA PHE A 89 -0.94 3.48 -7.41
C PHE A 89 -1.02 4.43 -8.61
N GLU A 90 -2.21 4.90 -8.94
CA GLU A 90 -2.41 5.82 -10.06
C GLU A 90 -1.65 7.13 -9.88
N LYS A 91 -1.55 7.61 -8.66
CA LYS A 91 -0.91 8.89 -8.37
C LYS A 91 0.61 8.83 -8.46
N PHE A 92 1.21 7.71 -8.09
CA PHE A 92 2.66 7.62 -7.93
C PHE A 92 3.34 6.60 -8.84
N LYS A 93 2.60 5.95 -9.72
CA LYS A 93 3.20 4.99 -10.65
C LYS A 93 4.24 5.65 -11.54
N SER A 94 5.24 4.89 -11.91
CA SER A 94 6.29 5.32 -12.81
C SER A 94 6.33 4.38 -14.02
N LYS A 95 7.46 4.30 -14.70
CA LYS A 95 7.59 3.47 -15.89
C LYS A 95 7.51 1.98 -15.55
N LYS A 96 8.10 1.59 -14.42
CA LYS A 96 8.04 0.20 -13.92
C LYS A 96 7.51 0.22 -12.50
N ASN A 97 6.58 -0.67 -12.20
CA ASN A 97 5.88 -0.66 -10.92
C ASN A 97 5.84 -2.06 -10.34
N ILE A 98 6.26 -2.18 -9.09
CA ILE A 98 6.28 -3.44 -8.36
C ILE A 98 5.47 -3.22 -7.08
N ILE A 99 4.54 -4.14 -6.81
CA ILE A 99 3.76 -4.10 -5.59
C ILE A 99 4.21 -5.21 -4.67
N ILE A 100 4.48 -4.87 -3.41
CA ILE A 100 4.79 -5.83 -2.36
C ILE A 100 3.66 -5.74 -1.35
N GLY A 101 2.91 -6.82 -1.20
CA GLY A 101 1.78 -6.89 -0.28
C GLY A 101 2.04 -7.86 0.85
N SER A 102 1.72 -7.46 2.07
CA SER A 102 1.88 -8.27 3.26
C SER A 102 0.52 -8.63 3.84
N SER A 103 0.26 -9.91 4.05
CA SER A 103 -0.99 -10.42 4.62
C SER A 103 -2.20 -9.93 3.79
N MET A 104 -3.13 -9.19 4.37
CA MET A 104 -4.26 -8.57 3.65
C MET A 104 -3.77 -7.75 2.45
N GLY A 105 -2.64 -7.06 2.59
CA GLY A 105 -2.03 -6.29 1.51
C GLY A 105 -1.67 -7.14 0.30
N GLY A 106 -1.37 -8.42 0.50
CA GLY A 106 -1.15 -9.36 -0.60
C GLY A 106 -2.41 -9.60 -1.42
N TRP A 107 -3.56 -9.71 -0.74
CA TRP A 107 -4.85 -9.81 -1.42
C TRP A 107 -5.16 -8.52 -2.20
N ILE A 108 -5.01 -7.38 -1.56
CA ILE A 108 -5.27 -6.08 -2.20
C ILE A 108 -4.32 -5.89 -3.39
N ALA A 109 -3.05 -6.28 -3.25
CA ALA A 109 -2.07 -6.21 -4.33
C ALA A 109 -2.49 -7.06 -5.53
N LEU A 110 -2.97 -8.28 -5.29
CA LEU A 110 -3.47 -9.15 -6.34
C LEU A 110 -4.67 -8.54 -7.06
N LEU A 111 -5.63 -8.01 -6.31
CA LEU A 111 -6.80 -7.37 -6.90
C LEU A 111 -6.42 -6.13 -7.72
N THR A 112 -5.45 -5.36 -7.25
CA THR A 112 -4.92 -4.21 -7.98
C THR A 112 -4.26 -4.67 -9.29
N ALA A 113 -3.47 -5.73 -9.23
CA ALA A 113 -2.77 -6.26 -10.40
C ALA A 113 -3.72 -6.78 -11.48
N LEU A 114 -4.86 -7.35 -11.07
CA LEU A 114 -5.86 -7.84 -12.02
C LEU A 114 -6.52 -6.72 -12.82
N LYS A 115 -6.48 -5.49 -12.34
CA LYS A 115 -7.11 -4.34 -12.98
C LYS A 115 -6.13 -3.42 -13.71
N ASN A 116 -4.83 -3.58 -13.50
CA ASN A 116 -3.83 -2.62 -14.00
C ASN A 116 -2.73 -3.34 -14.76
N ILE A 117 -2.59 -3.00 -16.04
CA ILE A 117 -1.55 -3.57 -16.89
C ILE A 117 -0.17 -2.95 -16.64
N ASP A 118 -0.12 -1.84 -15.89
CA ASP A 118 1.12 -1.12 -15.63
C ASP A 118 1.93 -1.73 -14.46
N ILE A 119 1.47 -2.85 -13.91
CA ILE A 119 2.16 -3.55 -12.83
C ILE A 119 3.11 -4.58 -13.43
N ASN A 120 4.40 -4.42 -13.16
CA ASN A 120 5.46 -5.26 -13.72
C ASN A 120 5.88 -6.38 -12.80
N GLY A 121 5.57 -6.28 -11.52
CA GLY A 121 5.91 -7.33 -10.54
C GLY A 121 5.00 -7.29 -9.34
N LEU A 122 4.79 -8.47 -8.75
CA LEU A 122 3.93 -8.63 -7.59
C LEU A 122 4.59 -9.61 -6.63
N ILE A 123 4.81 -9.19 -5.40
CA ILE A 123 5.39 -10.03 -4.36
C ILE A 123 4.42 -10.07 -3.19
N GLY A 124 4.01 -11.28 -2.80
CA GLY A 124 3.17 -11.49 -1.63
C GLY A 124 4.00 -12.04 -0.47
N ILE A 125 3.87 -11.44 0.69
CA ILE A 125 4.53 -11.92 1.91
C ILE A 125 3.43 -12.38 2.86
N ALA A 126 3.36 -13.69 3.15
CA ALA A 126 2.30 -14.28 3.97
C ALA A 126 0.92 -13.78 3.52
N SER A 127 0.69 -13.75 2.20
CA SER A 127 -0.56 -13.25 1.61
C SER A 127 -1.77 -13.99 2.13
N ALA A 128 -2.88 -13.27 2.32
CA ALA A 128 -4.12 -13.83 2.87
C ALA A 128 -5.30 -13.46 1.95
N PRO A 129 -5.39 -14.06 0.75
CA PRO A 129 -6.54 -13.85 -0.12
C PRO A 129 -7.79 -14.43 0.54
N ASP A 130 -8.89 -13.67 0.51
CA ASP A 130 -10.15 -14.07 1.15
C ASP A 130 -10.02 -14.30 2.67
N PHE A 131 -9.10 -13.60 3.34
CA PHE A 131 -8.88 -13.81 4.76
C PHE A 131 -10.14 -13.56 5.60
N THR A 132 -11.01 -12.66 5.15
CA THR A 132 -12.26 -12.38 5.85
C THR A 132 -13.21 -13.57 5.82
N LYS A 133 -13.20 -14.36 4.76
CA LYS A 133 -13.99 -15.57 4.69
C LYS A 133 -13.58 -16.55 5.78
N ASN A 134 -12.28 -16.72 5.97
CA ASN A 134 -11.76 -17.61 7.00
C ASN A 134 -12.13 -17.15 8.41
N GLU A 135 -12.18 -15.85 8.62
CA GLU A 135 -12.58 -15.30 9.92
C GLU A 135 -14.07 -15.48 10.19
N TRP A 136 -14.90 -15.41 9.13
CA TRP A 136 -16.33 -15.62 9.26
C TRP A 136 -16.70 -17.10 9.48
N ASP A 137 -15.92 -18.00 8.91
CA ASP A 137 -16.17 -19.45 8.98
C ASP A 137 -15.69 -20.06 10.31
N LYS A 138 -15.05 -19.30 11.15
CA LYS A 138 -14.65 -19.71 12.48
C LYS A 138 -15.76 -19.41 13.48
#